data_c8478fc1f2b7c87195d455c7e33d4251
#
_entry.id   c8478fc1f2b7c87195d455c7e33d4251
#
_cell.length_a   1.000
_cell.length_b   1.000
_cell.length_c   1.000
_cell.angle_alpha   90.00
_cell.angle_beta   90.00
_cell.angle_gamma   90.00
#
_symmetry.space_group_name_H-M   'P 1'
#
loop_
_entity.id
_entity.type
_entity.pdbx_description
1 polymer ?
#
loop_
_entity_poly.entity_id
_entity_poly.type
_entity_poly.pdbx_seq_one_letter_code
_entity_poly.pdbx_strand_id
1 'polypeptide(L)'
;MSTACGRNKNAAKEVVETAKLSCEAVFFWKNYMSENKIVTLAVDAPLILDGGAALSKFKTAYTTYGTLNEKKNNAILVCHALTGDQFVASDHPITKKSGWWSMVVGPNKSIDTNKFFVICPNVIGGCMGSTGPKEINPESKK
;
A
#
# COMPACT_ATOMS: atom_id res chain seq x y z
N MET A 1 -47.22 43.98 4.52
CA MET A 1 -47.04 42.51 4.45
C MET A 1 -45.55 42.22 4.15
N SER A 2 -44.80 41.91 5.21
CA SER A 2 -43.37 41.59 5.12
C SER A 2 -43.22 40.15 5.52
N THR A 3 -42.88 39.29 4.57
CA THR A 3 -42.55 37.90 4.85
C THR A 3 -41.02 37.77 5.04
N ALA A 4 -40.62 37.63 6.30
CA ALA A 4 -39.25 37.35 6.68
C ALA A 4 -38.83 35.98 6.19
N CYS A 5 -37.85 35.94 5.30
CA CYS A 5 -37.14 34.74 4.90
C CYS A 5 -36.20 34.31 6.07
N GLY A 6 -36.71 33.43 6.94
CA GLY A 6 -35.90 32.79 7.99
C GLY A 6 -34.90 31.84 7.36
N ARG A 7 -33.64 32.26 7.15
CA ARG A 7 -32.57 31.40 6.76
C ARG A 7 -32.29 30.38 7.89
N ASN A 8 -32.57 29.13 7.61
CA ASN A 8 -32.32 28.02 8.53
C ASN A 8 -30.82 27.88 8.77
N LYS A 9 -30.32 28.49 9.85
CA LYS A 9 -28.93 28.45 10.26
C LYS A 9 -28.45 27.02 10.66
N ASN A 10 -29.41 26.13 10.96
CA ASN A 10 -29.12 24.74 11.31
C ASN A 10 -28.75 23.88 10.07
N ALA A 11 -29.42 24.10 8.94
CA ALA A 11 -29.09 23.39 7.69
C ALA A 11 -27.66 23.73 7.18
N ALA A 12 -27.26 25.01 7.31
CA ALA A 12 -25.90 25.40 6.94
C ALA A 12 -24.82 24.77 7.87
N LYS A 13 -25.13 24.60 9.16
CA LYS A 13 -24.25 23.98 10.12
C LYS A 13 -24.11 22.48 9.88
N GLU A 14 -25.20 21.82 9.53
CA GLU A 14 -25.25 20.40 9.20
C GLU A 14 -24.48 20.07 7.90
N VAL A 15 -24.59 20.92 6.89
CA VAL A 15 -23.82 20.79 5.64
C VAL A 15 -22.31 20.99 5.88
N VAL A 16 -21.92 21.92 6.75
CA VAL A 16 -20.51 22.15 7.10
C VAL A 16 -19.95 20.98 7.92
N GLU A 17 -20.73 20.39 8.83
CA GLU A 17 -20.36 19.24 9.63
C GLU A 17 -20.20 17.98 8.74
N THR A 18 -21.14 17.77 7.83
CA THR A 18 -21.07 16.68 6.82
C THR A 18 -19.90 16.86 5.86
N ALA A 19 -19.58 18.08 5.46
CA ALA A 19 -18.43 18.39 4.62
C ALA A 19 -17.10 18.19 5.36
N LYS A 20 -17.02 18.49 6.66
CA LYS A 20 -15.85 18.18 7.52
C LYS A 20 -15.64 16.69 7.65
N LEU A 21 -16.68 15.93 7.94
CA LEU A 21 -16.62 14.46 8.02
C LEU A 21 -16.18 13.83 6.69
N SER A 22 -16.64 14.36 5.54
CA SER A 22 -16.19 13.91 4.22
C SER A 22 -14.75 14.31 3.94
N CYS A 23 -14.29 15.46 4.41
CA CYS A 23 -12.92 15.92 4.24
C CYS A 23 -11.94 15.13 5.13
N GLU A 24 -12.34 14.80 6.36
CA GLU A 24 -11.56 13.90 7.23
C GLU A 24 -11.53 12.46 6.70
N ALA A 25 -12.63 11.97 6.15
CA ALA A 25 -12.70 10.68 5.48
C ALA A 25 -11.79 10.66 4.23
N VAL A 26 -11.79 11.71 3.41
CA VAL A 26 -10.91 11.83 2.24
C VAL A 26 -9.45 11.96 2.67
N PHE A 27 -9.13 12.67 3.76
CA PHE A 27 -7.79 12.76 4.32
C PHE A 27 -7.33 11.42 4.90
N PHE A 28 -8.23 10.70 5.59
CA PHE A 28 -8.00 9.35 6.09
C PHE A 28 -7.79 8.35 4.94
N TRP A 29 -8.58 8.45 3.86
CA TRP A 29 -8.43 7.65 2.64
C TRP A 29 -7.12 7.94 1.90
N LYS A 30 -6.68 9.18 1.85
CA LYS A 30 -5.43 9.56 1.19
C LYS A 30 -4.19 8.98 1.90
N ASN A 31 -4.24 8.86 3.24
CA ASN A 31 -3.22 8.18 4.03
C ASN A 31 -3.32 6.64 3.97
N TYR A 32 -4.46 6.10 3.52
CA TYR A 32 -4.68 4.67 3.34
C TYR A 32 -4.26 4.17 1.95
N MET A 33 -4.08 5.07 0.99
CA MET A 33 -3.52 4.71 -0.32
C MET A 33 -2.03 4.42 -0.16
N SER A 34 -1.69 3.14 -0.04
CA SER A 34 -0.29 2.75 0.01
C SER A 34 0.39 3.09 -1.31
N GLU A 35 1.40 3.93 -1.25
CA GLU A 35 2.26 4.19 -2.39
C GLU A 35 3.08 2.93 -2.69
N ASN A 36 3.25 2.63 -3.98
CA ASN A 36 4.18 1.61 -4.41
C ASN A 36 5.60 2.09 -4.10
N LYS A 37 6.25 1.42 -3.16
CA LYS A 37 7.61 1.73 -2.70
C LYS A 37 8.59 0.76 -3.32
N ILE A 38 9.82 1.19 -3.51
CA ILE A 38 10.90 0.35 -4.02
C ILE A 38 12.08 0.42 -3.07
N VAL A 39 12.64 -0.74 -2.75
CA VAL A 39 13.91 -0.86 -2.01
C VAL A 39 14.91 -1.65 -2.86
N THR A 40 16.18 -1.22 -2.82
CA THR A 40 17.27 -1.99 -3.41
C THR A 40 17.89 -2.86 -2.33
N LEU A 41 17.93 -4.16 -2.58
CA LEU A 41 18.50 -5.17 -1.69
C LEU A 41 19.82 -5.70 -2.26
N ALA A 42 20.54 -6.49 -1.46
CA ALA A 42 21.84 -7.09 -1.81
C ALA A 42 22.89 -6.05 -2.27
N VAL A 43 22.92 -4.89 -1.60
CA VAL A 43 23.85 -3.80 -1.92
C VAL A 43 25.26 -4.15 -1.47
N ASP A 44 25.40 -4.64 -0.23
CA ASP A 44 26.70 -4.93 0.41
C ASP A 44 27.18 -6.35 0.16
N ALA A 45 26.25 -7.30 0.01
CA ALA A 45 26.53 -8.69 -0.28
C ALA A 45 25.49 -9.26 -1.24
N PRO A 46 25.88 -9.99 -2.29
CA PRO A 46 24.94 -10.59 -3.24
C PRO A 46 24.11 -11.70 -2.60
N LEU A 47 22.89 -11.87 -3.06
CA LEU A 47 22.08 -13.05 -2.79
C LEU A 47 22.60 -14.22 -3.65
N ILE A 48 23.08 -15.26 -3.02
CA ILE A 48 23.51 -16.48 -3.72
C ILE A 48 22.28 -17.34 -3.94
N LEU A 49 22.00 -17.64 -5.20
CA LEU A 49 20.89 -18.50 -5.62
C LEU A 49 21.33 -19.98 -5.51
N ASP A 50 20.35 -20.89 -5.38
CA ASP A 50 20.61 -22.34 -5.28
C ASP A 50 21.42 -22.90 -6.45
N GLY A 51 21.29 -22.29 -7.63
CA GLY A 51 22.09 -22.62 -8.82
C GLY A 51 23.52 -22.06 -8.83
N GLY A 52 23.97 -21.44 -7.72
CA GLY A 52 25.30 -20.85 -7.57
C GLY A 52 25.47 -19.46 -8.20
N ALA A 53 24.48 -18.94 -8.91
CA ALA A 53 24.54 -17.58 -9.44
C ALA A 53 24.38 -16.54 -8.32
N ALA A 54 25.09 -15.41 -8.46
CA ALA A 54 25.01 -14.30 -7.53
C ALA A 54 24.09 -13.21 -8.10
N LEU A 55 23.11 -12.77 -7.31
CA LEU A 55 22.22 -11.66 -7.65
C LEU A 55 22.52 -10.48 -6.74
N SER A 56 23.07 -9.41 -7.31
CA SER A 56 23.41 -8.18 -6.59
C SER A 56 22.50 -7.03 -7.01
N LYS A 57 22.26 -6.09 -6.06
CA LYS A 57 21.56 -4.84 -6.30
C LYS A 57 20.19 -4.99 -7.00
N PHE A 58 19.41 -5.97 -6.59
CA PHE A 58 18.06 -6.14 -7.12
C PHE A 58 17.05 -5.24 -6.38
N LYS A 59 15.99 -4.85 -7.10
CA LYS A 59 14.90 -4.05 -6.57
C LYS A 59 13.76 -4.94 -6.13
N THR A 60 13.13 -4.56 -5.01
CA THR A 60 11.87 -5.15 -4.55
C THR A 60 10.86 -4.02 -4.39
N ALA A 61 9.77 -4.09 -5.16
CA ALA A 61 8.62 -3.23 -4.97
C ALA A 61 7.78 -3.76 -3.80
N TYR A 62 7.18 -2.88 -3.01
CA TYR A 62 6.34 -3.28 -1.88
C TYR A 62 5.31 -2.21 -1.54
N THR A 63 4.26 -2.62 -0.86
CA THR A 63 3.28 -1.72 -0.23
C THR A 63 3.26 -1.92 1.27
N THR A 64 2.83 -0.90 1.99
CA THR A 64 2.69 -0.94 3.45
C THR A 64 1.35 -0.39 3.87
N TYR A 65 0.80 -0.90 4.96
CA TYR A 65 -0.47 -0.46 5.55
C TYR A 65 -0.32 -0.37 7.07
N GLY A 66 -0.93 0.64 7.67
CA GLY A 66 -0.79 0.90 9.10
C GLY A 66 0.54 1.55 9.48
N THR A 67 0.86 1.56 10.76
CA THR A 67 2.03 2.26 11.31
C THR A 67 2.90 1.30 12.11
N LEU A 68 4.20 1.29 11.81
CA LEU A 68 5.18 0.55 12.60
C LEU A 68 5.36 1.27 13.96
N ASN A 69 5.20 0.54 15.06
CA ASN A 69 5.38 1.10 16.39
C ASN A 69 6.86 1.32 16.72
N GLU A 70 7.14 2.09 17.77
CA GLU A 70 8.50 2.40 18.21
C GLU A 70 9.32 1.14 18.57
N LYS A 71 8.66 0.12 19.13
CA LYS A 71 9.28 -1.17 19.51
C LYS A 71 9.50 -2.09 18.29
N LYS A 72 9.00 -1.72 17.11
CA LYS A 72 9.10 -2.48 15.85
C LYS A 72 8.66 -3.95 15.97
N ASN A 73 7.66 -4.22 16.79
CA ASN A 73 7.18 -5.58 17.08
C ASN A 73 5.74 -5.85 16.63
N ASN A 74 5.16 -4.94 15.82
CA ASN A 74 3.81 -5.06 15.27
C ASN A 74 3.79 -5.26 13.75
N ALA A 75 4.90 -5.70 13.14
CA ALA A 75 4.97 -5.92 11.71
C ALA A 75 4.43 -7.29 11.31
N ILE A 76 3.66 -7.34 10.22
CA ILE A 76 3.16 -8.55 9.57
C ILE A 76 3.64 -8.54 8.11
N LEU A 77 4.38 -9.58 7.72
CA LEU A 77 4.76 -9.80 6.33
C LEU A 77 3.68 -10.64 5.64
N VAL A 78 3.12 -10.12 4.55
CA VAL A 78 2.16 -10.84 3.70
C VAL A 78 2.84 -11.22 2.39
N CYS A 79 2.89 -12.52 2.10
CA CYS A 79 3.44 -13.04 0.86
C CYS A 79 2.29 -13.35 -0.10
N HIS A 80 2.33 -12.77 -1.31
CA HIS A 80 1.32 -13.04 -2.33
C HIS A 80 1.56 -14.36 -3.07
N ALA A 81 0.52 -14.92 -3.68
CA ALA A 81 0.64 -16.09 -4.56
C ALA A 81 1.39 -15.72 -5.86
N LEU A 82 1.86 -16.75 -6.60
CA LEU A 82 2.67 -16.57 -7.83
C LEU A 82 2.07 -15.57 -8.83
N THR A 83 0.75 -15.53 -8.97
CA THR A 83 0.03 -14.64 -9.89
C THR A 83 -0.46 -13.34 -9.23
N GLY A 84 -0.13 -13.11 -7.96
CA GLY A 84 -0.49 -11.91 -7.22
C GLY A 84 0.54 -10.80 -7.35
N ASP A 85 0.34 -9.77 -6.55
CA ASP A 85 1.22 -8.62 -6.44
C ASP A 85 1.16 -8.03 -5.02
N GLN A 86 1.87 -6.91 -4.80
CA GLN A 86 1.96 -6.24 -3.52
C GLN A 86 0.68 -5.50 -3.09
N PHE A 87 -0.32 -5.33 -3.97
CA PHE A 87 -1.54 -4.57 -3.65
C PHE A 87 -2.56 -5.44 -2.89
N VAL A 88 -2.21 -5.80 -1.66
CA VAL A 88 -3.00 -6.72 -0.83
C VAL A 88 -4.32 -6.10 -0.36
N ALA A 89 -4.37 -4.81 -0.06
CA ALA A 89 -5.55 -4.13 0.48
C ALA A 89 -5.97 -2.88 -0.29
N SER A 90 -5.02 -2.15 -0.90
CA SER A 90 -5.31 -0.97 -1.73
C SER A 90 -5.72 -1.38 -3.15
N ASP A 91 -6.40 -0.48 -3.84
CA ASP A 91 -6.76 -0.68 -5.23
C ASP A 91 -5.52 -0.81 -6.12
N HIS A 92 -5.58 -1.75 -7.05
CA HIS A 92 -4.50 -1.97 -7.99
C HIS A 92 -4.37 -0.77 -8.97
N PRO A 93 -3.18 -0.19 -9.15
CA PRO A 93 -3.01 1.09 -9.86
C PRO A 93 -3.39 1.02 -11.34
N ILE A 94 -3.28 -0.15 -11.98
CA ILE A 94 -3.61 -0.35 -13.40
C ILE A 94 -5.06 -0.81 -13.56
N THR A 95 -5.44 -1.91 -12.91
CA THR A 95 -6.76 -2.54 -13.11
C THR A 95 -7.88 -1.86 -12.34
N LYS A 96 -7.57 -1.02 -11.36
CA LYS A 96 -8.51 -0.36 -10.45
C LYS A 96 -9.37 -1.33 -9.63
N LYS A 97 -9.03 -2.62 -9.63
CA LYS A 97 -9.69 -3.61 -8.77
C LYS A 97 -9.18 -3.48 -7.35
N SER A 98 -10.05 -3.74 -6.39
CA SER A 98 -9.68 -3.78 -4.97
C SER A 98 -8.58 -4.81 -4.70
N GLY A 99 -7.73 -4.51 -3.72
CA GLY A 99 -6.67 -5.42 -3.31
C GLY A 99 -7.18 -6.84 -3.05
N TRP A 100 -6.38 -7.83 -3.45
CA TRP A 100 -6.80 -9.23 -3.47
C TRP A 100 -7.14 -9.81 -2.09
N TRP A 101 -6.72 -9.15 -1.01
CA TRP A 101 -7.09 -9.51 0.37
C TRP A 101 -7.70 -8.33 1.13
N SER A 102 -8.28 -7.38 0.41
CA SER A 102 -8.93 -6.19 0.99
C SER A 102 -10.05 -6.51 1.98
N MET A 103 -10.63 -7.70 1.95
CA MET A 103 -11.60 -8.16 2.94
C MET A 103 -10.96 -8.51 4.30
N VAL A 104 -9.68 -8.89 4.32
CA VAL A 104 -8.96 -9.36 5.52
C VAL A 104 -8.04 -8.30 6.09
N VAL A 105 -7.38 -7.51 5.24
CA VAL A 105 -6.41 -6.48 5.64
C VAL A 105 -7.07 -5.10 5.58
N GLY A 106 -7.01 -4.35 6.67
CA GLY A 106 -7.54 -3.00 6.74
C GLY A 106 -7.95 -2.59 8.15
N PRO A 107 -8.42 -1.35 8.35
CA PRO A 107 -8.91 -0.89 9.64
C PRO A 107 -10.09 -1.74 10.13
N ASN A 108 -10.01 -2.20 11.38
CA ASN A 108 -11.04 -3.03 12.03
C ASN A 108 -11.34 -4.36 11.30
N LYS A 109 -10.41 -4.87 10.49
CA LYS A 109 -10.50 -6.19 9.84
C LYS A 109 -9.67 -7.22 10.61
N SER A 110 -9.67 -8.47 10.13
CA SER A 110 -8.95 -9.57 10.78
C SER A 110 -7.46 -9.27 10.95
N ILE A 111 -6.83 -8.66 9.95
CA ILE A 111 -5.51 -8.02 10.05
C ILE A 111 -5.75 -6.51 10.15
N ASP A 112 -5.91 -6.06 11.39
CA ASP A 112 -6.28 -4.68 11.71
C ASP A 112 -5.10 -3.73 11.57
N THR A 113 -5.11 -2.90 10.54
CA THR A 113 -4.05 -1.93 10.27
C THR A 113 -4.00 -0.76 11.26
N ASN A 114 -4.98 -0.62 12.17
CA ASN A 114 -4.86 0.29 13.31
C ASN A 114 -3.87 -0.25 14.37
N LYS A 115 -3.62 -1.57 14.39
CA LYS A 115 -2.76 -2.27 15.36
C LYS A 115 -1.46 -2.73 14.73
N PHE A 116 -1.53 -3.22 13.49
CA PHE A 116 -0.43 -3.87 12.81
C PHE A 116 0.09 -3.02 11.64
N PHE A 117 1.41 -3.08 11.47
CA PHE A 117 2.09 -2.58 10.29
C PHE A 117 2.25 -3.74 9.30
N VAL A 118 1.47 -3.72 8.22
CA VAL A 118 1.48 -4.78 7.21
C VAL A 118 2.41 -4.40 6.07
N ILE A 119 3.27 -5.32 5.66
CA ILE A 119 4.17 -5.18 4.51
C ILE A 119 3.85 -6.30 3.52
N CYS A 120 3.64 -5.94 2.26
CA CYS A 120 3.48 -6.90 1.17
C CYS A 120 4.51 -6.59 0.07
N PRO A 121 5.60 -7.38 -0.06
CA PRO A 121 6.55 -7.23 -1.15
C PRO A 121 6.04 -7.92 -2.41
N ASN A 122 6.42 -7.39 -3.58
CA ASN A 122 6.32 -8.10 -4.84
C ASN A 122 7.55 -9.00 -5.01
N VAL A 123 7.33 -10.27 -5.29
CA VAL A 123 8.42 -11.25 -5.43
C VAL A 123 9.39 -10.88 -6.55
N ILE A 124 10.65 -11.32 -6.44
CA ILE A 124 11.62 -11.22 -7.51
C ILE A 124 11.09 -11.98 -8.73
N GLY A 125 11.19 -11.36 -9.91
CA GLY A 125 10.58 -11.88 -11.13
C GLY A 125 9.14 -11.40 -11.36
N GLY A 126 8.53 -10.72 -10.39
CA GLY A 126 7.20 -10.12 -10.53
C GLY A 126 7.18 -8.90 -11.44
N CYS A 127 6.00 -8.61 -12.03
CA CYS A 127 5.85 -7.57 -13.06
C CYS A 127 5.50 -6.19 -12.50
N MET A 128 5.37 -6.03 -11.17
CA MET A 128 4.86 -4.80 -10.55
C MET A 128 5.94 -3.96 -9.87
N GLY A 129 7.17 -3.95 -10.44
CA GLY A 129 8.25 -3.05 -10.05
C GLY A 129 9.41 -3.71 -9.31
N SER A 130 9.35 -5.01 -8.99
CA SER A 130 10.51 -5.79 -8.57
C SER A 130 11.37 -6.16 -9.78
N THR A 131 12.67 -6.38 -9.55
CA THR A 131 13.58 -6.87 -10.60
C THR A 131 13.03 -8.16 -11.20
N GLY A 132 12.91 -8.19 -12.52
CA GLY A 132 12.30 -9.27 -13.26
C GLY A 132 12.90 -9.44 -14.65
N PRO A 133 12.39 -10.39 -15.45
CA PRO A 133 12.99 -10.80 -16.72
C PRO A 133 12.96 -9.72 -17.81
N LYS A 134 12.28 -8.59 -17.57
CA LYS A 134 12.29 -7.42 -18.48
C LYS A 134 13.44 -6.45 -18.22
N GLU A 135 14.14 -6.58 -17.10
CA GLU A 135 15.25 -5.69 -16.75
C GLU A 135 16.55 -6.23 -17.34
N ILE A 136 17.32 -5.31 -17.91
CA ILE A 136 18.66 -5.63 -18.40
C ILE A 136 19.57 -5.87 -17.19
N ASN A 137 20.21 -7.02 -17.13
CA ASN A 137 21.23 -7.28 -16.13
C ASN A 137 22.40 -6.29 -16.31
N PRO A 138 22.72 -5.47 -15.31
CA PRO A 138 23.76 -4.44 -15.43
C PRO A 138 25.17 -5.03 -15.66
N GLU A 139 25.41 -6.27 -15.25
CA GLU A 139 26.71 -6.93 -15.39
C GLU A 139 26.84 -7.60 -16.78
N SER A 140 25.86 -8.40 -17.18
CA SER A 140 25.92 -9.14 -18.46
C SER A 140 25.41 -8.34 -19.65
N LYS A 141 24.72 -7.21 -19.45
CA LYS A 141 24.08 -6.38 -20.50
C LYS A 141 23.04 -7.15 -21.34
N LYS A 142 22.50 -8.24 -20.81
CA LYS A 142 21.48 -9.08 -21.45
C LYS A 142 20.18 -9.03 -20.63
#